data_81b94fc2496bedadb09993991a8abece
#
_entry.id   81b94fc2496bedadb09993991a8abece
#
_cell.length_a   1.000
_cell.length_b   1.000
_cell.length_c   1.000
_cell.angle_alpha   90.00
_cell.angle_beta   90.00
_cell.angle_gamma   90.00
#
_symmetry.space_group_name_H-M   'P 1'
#
loop_
_entity.id
_entity.type
_entity.pdbx_description
1 polymer ?
#
loop_
_entity_poly.entity_id
_entity_poly.type
_entity_poly.pdbx_seq_one_letter_code
_entity_poly.pdbx_strand_id
1 'polypeptide(L)'
;MKRFFLMWGLVIALLLSGCGSSASHVETLKSWSFQYNEGSSDYSLFFGLADKNDKPLSADVDVDIRIVNDADEEVYNGTKSVSSDNFNYYTSQAAGEQYLAHVRIPAAEIRAGKSANGKVYFTVYKENSVKFDEVNCAALYCLPIEDVQVTFDPFPIDLRVKNFTGGTASVIQIQGAEFKLDKDYIPRLTITIIGEKKSGGSNSGYDMISYKLYDSAGYLVDSGNIYLSSLSAGDKFKDDSVVIYDITPGESYTFQLSEYSR
;
A
#
# COMPACT_ATOMS: atom_id res chain seq x y z
N MET A 1 -51.99 -37.18 -37.11
CA MET A 1 -51.43 -35.94 -36.49
C MET A 1 -50.48 -36.23 -35.33
N LYS A 2 -49.54 -37.18 -35.46
CA LYS A 2 -48.57 -37.49 -34.36
C LYS A 2 -47.09 -37.51 -34.79
N ARG A 3 -46.77 -37.00 -35.98
CA ARG A 3 -45.39 -37.04 -36.52
C ARG A 3 -44.75 -35.65 -36.74
N PHE A 4 -45.48 -34.58 -36.44
CA PHE A 4 -44.98 -33.22 -36.66
C PHE A 4 -44.40 -32.57 -35.40
N PHE A 5 -44.62 -33.13 -34.20
CA PHE A 5 -44.10 -32.55 -32.96
C PHE A 5 -42.70 -33.02 -32.57
N LEU A 6 -42.15 -34.05 -33.22
CA LEU A 6 -40.82 -34.56 -32.89
C LEU A 6 -39.68 -33.83 -33.63
N MET A 7 -39.98 -33.10 -34.71
CA MET A 7 -38.97 -32.39 -35.49
C MET A 7 -38.67 -30.96 -34.95
N TRP A 8 -39.60 -30.37 -34.20
CA TRP A 8 -39.35 -29.04 -33.58
C TRP A 8 -38.58 -29.10 -32.28
N GLY A 9 -38.63 -30.19 -31.56
CA GLY A 9 -37.83 -30.42 -30.35
C GLY A 9 -36.33 -30.57 -30.61
N LEU A 10 -35.96 -31.09 -31.79
CA LEU A 10 -34.55 -31.30 -32.15
C LEU A 10 -33.86 -30.02 -32.65
N VAL A 11 -34.63 -29.09 -33.22
CA VAL A 11 -34.09 -27.80 -33.72
C VAL A 11 -33.86 -26.79 -32.57
N ILE A 12 -34.65 -26.89 -31.50
CA ILE A 12 -34.46 -26.00 -30.32
C ILE A 12 -33.28 -26.48 -29.47
N ALA A 13 -33.00 -27.80 -29.42
CA ALA A 13 -31.82 -28.31 -28.71
C ALA A 13 -30.50 -28.01 -29.42
N LEU A 14 -30.52 -27.74 -30.74
CA LEU A 14 -29.35 -27.36 -31.51
C LEU A 14 -29.06 -25.84 -31.50
N LEU A 15 -30.02 -25.03 -31.06
CA LEU A 15 -29.83 -23.56 -30.93
C LEU A 15 -29.37 -23.13 -29.54
N LEU A 16 -29.37 -24.02 -28.54
CA LEU A 16 -28.85 -23.72 -27.19
C LEU A 16 -27.45 -24.27 -26.94
N SER A 17 -26.83 -24.93 -27.91
CA SER A 17 -25.44 -25.38 -27.81
C SER A 17 -24.44 -24.53 -28.53
N GLY A 18 -24.75 -23.28 -28.81
CA GLY A 18 -23.87 -22.42 -29.53
C GLY A 18 -23.62 -21.11 -28.86
N CYS A 19 -22.69 -21.02 -27.95
CA CYS A 19 -21.70 -19.96 -27.69
C CYS A 19 -20.97 -20.20 -26.37
N GLY A 20 -20.57 -21.42 -26.09
CA GLY A 20 -19.41 -21.61 -25.28
C GLY A 20 -18.19 -21.55 -26.22
N SER A 21 -17.49 -20.46 -26.33
CA SER A 21 -16.16 -20.50 -26.92
C SER A 21 -15.37 -21.51 -26.09
N SER A 22 -15.12 -22.69 -26.67
CA SER A 22 -14.46 -23.75 -25.92
C SER A 22 -13.10 -23.22 -25.55
N ALA A 23 -12.89 -23.03 -24.29
CA ALA A 23 -11.64 -22.51 -23.76
C ALA A 23 -10.45 -23.46 -23.98
N SER A 24 -10.63 -24.58 -24.69
CA SER A 24 -9.56 -25.39 -25.26
C SER A 24 -8.68 -24.63 -26.25
N HIS A 25 -9.06 -23.42 -26.65
CA HIS A 25 -8.37 -22.59 -27.63
C HIS A 25 -7.60 -21.40 -27.04
N VAL A 26 -7.44 -21.32 -25.73
CA VAL A 26 -6.60 -20.27 -25.10
C VAL A 26 -5.12 -20.59 -25.35
N GLU A 27 -4.49 -19.76 -26.18
CA GLU A 27 -3.08 -19.95 -26.61
C GLU A 27 -2.20 -18.72 -26.31
N THR A 28 -2.82 -17.54 -26.18
CA THR A 28 -2.08 -16.28 -26.00
C THR A 28 -2.66 -15.47 -24.86
N LEU A 29 -1.77 -14.90 -24.02
CA LEU A 29 -2.10 -13.91 -23.03
C LEU A 29 -1.90 -12.52 -23.65
N LYS A 30 -2.93 -11.72 -23.61
CA LYS A 30 -2.96 -10.33 -24.13
C LYS A 30 -3.08 -9.35 -22.99
N SER A 31 -2.32 -8.31 -22.99
CA SER A 31 -2.43 -7.18 -22.07
C SER A 31 -2.75 -7.60 -20.63
N TRP A 32 -1.89 -7.35 -19.75
CA TRP A 32 -2.15 -7.55 -18.33
C TRP A 32 -1.66 -6.36 -17.54
N SER A 33 -2.38 -6.04 -16.48
CA SER A 33 -2.01 -4.98 -15.55
C SER A 33 -2.57 -5.27 -14.16
N PHE A 34 -1.88 -4.76 -13.16
CA PHE A 34 -2.33 -4.80 -11.79
C PHE A 34 -2.27 -3.39 -11.22
N GLN A 35 -3.32 -2.96 -10.51
CA GLN A 35 -3.42 -1.60 -9.98
C GLN A 35 -4.18 -1.57 -8.67
N TYR A 36 -3.85 -0.59 -7.82
CA TYR A 36 -4.61 -0.24 -6.63
C TYR A 36 -5.67 0.82 -6.96
N ASN A 37 -6.88 0.64 -6.45
CA ASN A 37 -8.00 1.57 -6.61
C ASN A 37 -8.34 2.21 -5.26
N GLU A 38 -7.87 3.43 -5.03
CA GLU A 38 -8.10 4.15 -3.77
C GLU A 38 -9.60 4.28 -3.43
N GLY A 39 -10.45 4.56 -4.43
CA GLY A 39 -11.88 4.80 -4.22
C GLY A 39 -12.67 3.59 -3.72
N SER A 40 -12.22 2.36 -4.01
CA SER A 40 -12.86 1.11 -3.59
C SER A 40 -12.01 0.32 -2.57
N SER A 41 -10.80 0.79 -2.29
CA SER A 41 -9.83 0.09 -1.42
C SER A 41 -9.63 -1.37 -1.85
N ASP A 42 -9.46 -1.60 -3.15
CA ASP A 42 -9.20 -2.92 -3.72
C ASP A 42 -8.04 -2.88 -4.73
N TYR A 43 -7.51 -4.07 -5.03
CA TYR A 43 -6.54 -4.28 -6.08
C TYR A 43 -7.23 -4.98 -7.24
N SER A 44 -6.86 -4.63 -8.46
CA SER A 44 -7.46 -5.16 -9.67
C SER A 44 -6.40 -5.74 -10.60
N LEU A 45 -6.53 -7.05 -10.91
CA LEU A 45 -5.81 -7.68 -12.00
C LEU A 45 -6.70 -7.66 -13.24
N PHE A 46 -6.17 -7.12 -14.33
CA PHE A 46 -6.76 -7.18 -15.66
C PHE A 46 -5.90 -8.03 -16.57
N PHE A 47 -6.52 -8.90 -17.37
CA PHE A 47 -5.82 -9.65 -18.40
C PHE A 47 -6.76 -10.03 -19.54
N GLY A 48 -6.20 -10.20 -20.74
CA GLY A 48 -6.93 -10.62 -21.93
C GLY A 48 -6.41 -11.98 -22.42
N LEU A 49 -7.28 -12.76 -23.05
CA LEU A 49 -6.97 -14.05 -23.65
C LEU A 49 -7.22 -14.02 -25.16
N ALA A 50 -6.43 -14.79 -25.93
CA ALA A 50 -6.64 -14.94 -27.36
C ALA A 50 -6.36 -16.40 -27.81
N ASP A 51 -6.87 -16.71 -29.00
CA ASP A 51 -6.59 -17.97 -29.68
C ASP A 51 -5.24 -17.95 -30.41
N LYS A 52 -4.88 -19.06 -31.07
CA LYS A 52 -3.64 -19.20 -31.86
C LYS A 52 -3.51 -18.22 -33.04
N ASN A 53 -4.61 -17.61 -33.46
CA ASN A 53 -4.65 -16.62 -34.54
C ASN A 53 -4.69 -15.18 -33.97
N ASP A 54 -4.41 -15.04 -32.68
CA ASP A 54 -4.41 -13.77 -31.97
C ASP A 54 -5.80 -13.11 -31.85
N LYS A 55 -6.88 -13.87 -32.08
CA LYS A 55 -8.25 -13.42 -31.96
C LYS A 55 -8.66 -13.40 -30.50
N PRO A 56 -9.14 -12.25 -29.99
CA PRO A 56 -9.59 -12.14 -28.58
C PRO A 56 -10.72 -13.11 -28.27
N LEU A 57 -10.67 -13.70 -27.07
CA LEU A 57 -11.71 -14.61 -26.59
C LEU A 57 -11.94 -14.43 -25.08
N SER A 58 -13.13 -14.87 -24.64
CA SER A 58 -13.48 -15.05 -23.23
C SER A 58 -13.54 -16.53 -22.89
N ALA A 59 -13.15 -16.91 -21.68
CA ALA A 59 -13.13 -18.30 -21.25
C ALA A 59 -13.28 -18.42 -19.73
N ASP A 60 -13.89 -19.53 -19.27
CA ASP A 60 -13.86 -19.88 -17.87
C ASP A 60 -12.45 -20.33 -17.49
N VAL A 61 -11.82 -19.65 -16.55
CA VAL A 61 -10.45 -19.92 -16.10
C VAL A 61 -10.34 -19.72 -14.59
N ASP A 62 -9.37 -20.39 -13.98
CA ASP A 62 -8.93 -20.11 -12.63
C ASP A 62 -7.60 -19.34 -12.67
N VAL A 63 -7.43 -18.43 -11.74
CA VAL A 63 -6.24 -17.58 -11.66
C VAL A 63 -5.68 -17.63 -10.25
N ASP A 64 -4.51 -18.24 -10.11
CA ASP A 64 -3.72 -18.11 -8.88
C ASP A 64 -2.97 -16.81 -8.90
N ILE A 65 -3.08 -16.05 -7.83
CA ILE A 65 -2.43 -14.74 -7.68
C ILE A 65 -1.56 -14.76 -6.44
N ARG A 66 -0.30 -14.41 -6.60
CA ARG A 66 0.68 -14.29 -5.53
C ARG A 66 1.28 -12.90 -5.51
N ILE A 67 1.26 -12.24 -4.35
CA ILE A 67 1.85 -10.91 -4.14
C ILE A 67 3.00 -11.07 -3.15
N VAL A 68 4.19 -10.61 -3.57
CA VAL A 68 5.41 -10.59 -2.74
C VAL A 68 5.88 -9.15 -2.64
N ASN A 69 6.04 -8.65 -1.41
CA ASN A 69 6.57 -7.29 -1.20
C ASN A 69 8.09 -7.24 -1.38
N ASP A 70 8.66 -6.03 -1.39
CA ASP A 70 10.11 -5.84 -1.59
C ASP A 70 10.95 -6.27 -0.36
N ALA A 71 10.31 -6.69 0.73
CA ALA A 71 10.96 -7.35 1.86
C ALA A 71 10.93 -8.89 1.74
N ASP A 72 10.64 -9.43 0.53
CA ASP A 72 10.51 -10.86 0.23
C ASP A 72 9.42 -11.60 1.04
N GLU A 73 8.39 -10.87 1.51
CA GLU A 73 7.27 -11.46 2.21
C GLU A 73 6.11 -11.73 1.24
N GLU A 74 5.59 -12.97 1.23
CA GLU A 74 4.34 -13.29 0.54
C GLU A 74 3.17 -12.71 1.36
N VAL A 75 2.58 -11.62 0.86
CA VAL A 75 1.50 -10.89 1.54
C VAL A 75 0.10 -11.30 1.05
N TYR A 76 0.02 -11.98 -0.09
CA TYR A 76 -1.20 -12.57 -0.62
C TYR A 76 -0.90 -13.79 -1.46
N ASN A 77 -1.75 -14.81 -1.30
CA ASN A 77 -1.76 -15.99 -2.15
C ASN A 77 -3.19 -16.53 -2.21
N GLY A 78 -3.78 -16.57 -3.38
CA GLY A 78 -5.17 -17.01 -3.52
C GLY A 78 -5.59 -17.29 -4.94
N THR A 79 -6.57 -18.17 -5.10
CA THR A 79 -7.17 -18.53 -6.38
C THR A 79 -8.49 -17.81 -6.56
N LYS A 80 -8.72 -17.24 -7.73
CA LYS A 80 -10.00 -16.63 -8.13
C LYS A 80 -10.50 -17.31 -9.41
N SER A 81 -11.75 -17.76 -9.41
CA SER A 81 -12.41 -18.27 -10.63
C SER A 81 -13.00 -17.11 -11.42
N VAL A 82 -12.74 -17.10 -12.71
CA VAL A 82 -13.20 -16.08 -13.66
C VAL A 82 -14.08 -16.76 -14.72
N SER A 83 -15.36 -16.41 -14.72
CA SER A 83 -16.29 -16.85 -15.77
C SER A 83 -16.05 -16.09 -17.07
N SER A 84 -16.30 -16.74 -18.20
CA SER A 84 -16.29 -16.12 -19.52
C SER A 84 -17.18 -14.88 -19.62
N ASP A 85 -18.25 -14.80 -18.83
CA ASP A 85 -19.17 -13.66 -18.78
C ASP A 85 -18.55 -12.43 -18.07
N ASN A 86 -17.45 -12.61 -17.34
CA ASN A 86 -16.73 -11.55 -16.64
C ASN A 86 -15.64 -10.89 -17.50
N PHE A 87 -15.55 -11.22 -18.78
CA PHE A 87 -14.67 -10.57 -19.73
C PHE A 87 -15.40 -9.45 -20.43
N ASN A 88 -14.98 -8.22 -20.17
CA ASN A 88 -15.56 -7.04 -20.79
C ASN A 88 -14.87 -6.70 -22.11
N TYR A 89 -15.66 -6.37 -23.13
CA TYR A 89 -15.13 -5.88 -24.39
C TYR A 89 -14.43 -4.54 -24.21
N TYR A 90 -13.24 -4.45 -24.70
CA TYR A 90 -12.42 -3.25 -24.69
C TYR A 90 -11.75 -3.06 -26.05
N THR A 91 -11.68 -1.82 -26.52
CA THR A 91 -10.95 -1.47 -27.73
C THR A 91 -10.11 -0.22 -27.51
N SER A 92 -8.89 -0.24 -28.01
CA SER A 92 -8.02 0.94 -28.01
C SER A 92 -7.21 1.01 -29.29
N GLN A 93 -6.76 2.21 -29.63
CA GLN A 93 -5.94 2.44 -30.83
C GLN A 93 -4.59 1.69 -30.76
N ALA A 94 -4.05 1.49 -29.57
CA ALA A 94 -2.76 0.83 -29.35
C ALA A 94 -2.87 -0.69 -29.26
N ALA A 95 -3.93 -1.22 -28.63
CA ALA A 95 -4.05 -2.63 -28.30
C ALA A 95 -5.09 -3.38 -29.16
N GLY A 96 -5.85 -2.67 -30.01
CA GLY A 96 -6.93 -3.23 -30.80
C GLY A 96 -8.12 -3.69 -29.96
N GLU A 97 -8.86 -4.67 -30.47
CA GLU A 97 -9.99 -5.30 -29.79
C GLU A 97 -9.51 -6.34 -28.78
N GLN A 98 -10.08 -6.34 -27.58
CA GLN A 98 -9.78 -7.28 -26.51
C GLN A 98 -11.03 -7.61 -25.70
N TYR A 99 -11.02 -8.76 -25.05
CA TYR A 99 -11.88 -9.07 -23.92
C TYR A 99 -11.02 -9.13 -22.66
N LEU A 100 -11.25 -8.25 -21.69
CA LEU A 100 -10.46 -8.17 -20.46
C LEU A 100 -11.25 -8.75 -19.28
N ALA A 101 -10.67 -9.75 -18.66
CA ALA A 101 -11.06 -10.20 -17.33
C ALA A 101 -10.73 -9.12 -16.30
N HIS A 102 -11.56 -9.01 -15.26
CA HIS A 102 -11.32 -8.14 -14.12
C HIS A 102 -11.43 -8.95 -12.83
N VAL A 103 -10.30 -9.19 -12.19
CA VAL A 103 -10.22 -9.89 -10.90
C VAL A 103 -9.96 -8.88 -9.80
N ARG A 104 -10.83 -8.84 -8.79
CA ARG A 104 -10.69 -7.96 -7.63
C ARG A 104 -10.17 -8.71 -6.43
N ILE A 105 -9.25 -8.06 -5.70
CA ILE A 105 -8.72 -8.51 -4.42
C ILE A 105 -8.94 -7.37 -3.42
N PRO A 106 -9.86 -7.51 -2.46
CA PRO A 106 -10.03 -6.54 -1.40
C PRO A 106 -8.72 -6.32 -0.64
N ALA A 107 -8.37 -5.07 -0.33
CA ALA A 107 -7.15 -4.78 0.45
C ALA A 107 -7.13 -5.51 1.80
N ALA A 108 -8.30 -5.80 2.37
CA ALA A 108 -8.42 -6.56 3.61
C ALA A 108 -8.00 -8.04 3.49
N GLU A 109 -7.92 -8.60 2.28
CA GLU A 109 -7.40 -9.96 2.03
C GLU A 109 -5.86 -9.99 1.95
N ILE A 110 -5.22 -8.82 1.80
CA ILE A 110 -3.76 -8.70 1.71
C ILE A 110 -3.20 -8.44 3.10
N ARG A 111 -2.29 -9.31 3.53
CA ARG A 111 -1.62 -9.14 4.82
C ARG A 111 -0.72 -7.90 4.80
N ALA A 112 -0.76 -7.11 5.87
CA ALA A 112 0.23 -6.05 6.07
C ALA A 112 1.64 -6.65 6.19
N GLY A 113 2.62 -5.98 5.59
CA GLY A 113 4.01 -6.41 5.58
C GLY A 113 4.99 -5.27 5.78
N LYS A 114 6.26 -5.54 5.61
CA LYS A 114 7.35 -4.58 5.87
C LYS A 114 7.64 -3.63 4.72
N SER A 115 6.98 -3.77 3.58
CA SER A 115 7.12 -2.86 2.44
C SER A 115 5.79 -2.57 1.76
N ALA A 116 5.58 -1.29 1.42
CA ALA A 116 4.44 -0.84 0.61
C ALA A 116 4.60 -1.15 -0.88
N ASN A 117 5.78 -1.57 -1.30
CA ASN A 117 6.09 -1.89 -2.70
C ASN A 117 6.25 -3.40 -2.88
N GLY A 118 6.04 -3.88 -4.11
CA GLY A 118 6.16 -5.32 -4.36
C GLY A 118 5.95 -5.71 -5.82
N LYS A 119 5.80 -7.01 -6.02
CA LYS A 119 5.58 -7.66 -7.31
C LYS A 119 4.36 -8.56 -7.23
N VAL A 120 3.64 -8.65 -8.34
CA VAL A 120 2.49 -9.54 -8.49
C VAL A 120 2.81 -10.58 -9.55
N TYR A 121 2.55 -11.82 -9.20
CA TYR A 121 2.64 -12.97 -10.10
C TYR A 121 1.27 -13.60 -10.22
N PHE A 122 0.90 -14.03 -11.41
CA PHE A 122 -0.33 -14.80 -11.60
C PHE A 122 -0.12 -15.94 -12.57
N THR A 123 -0.84 -17.03 -12.32
CA THR A 123 -0.87 -18.23 -13.15
C THR A 123 -2.31 -18.48 -13.59
N VAL A 124 -2.52 -18.67 -14.88
CA VAL A 124 -3.85 -18.93 -15.44
C VAL A 124 -4.00 -20.40 -15.72
N TYR A 125 -5.06 -21.00 -15.20
CA TYR A 125 -5.43 -22.40 -15.41
C TYR A 125 -6.71 -22.49 -16.23
N LYS A 126 -6.75 -23.51 -17.06
CA LYS A 126 -7.96 -23.94 -17.75
C LYS A 126 -8.10 -25.44 -17.57
N GLU A 127 -9.26 -25.89 -16.99
CA GLU A 127 -9.55 -27.32 -16.79
C GLU A 127 -8.38 -28.05 -16.09
N ASN A 128 -7.81 -27.46 -15.03
CA ASN A 128 -6.65 -27.92 -14.29
C ASN A 128 -5.32 -27.96 -15.11
N SER A 129 -5.28 -27.37 -16.30
CA SER A 129 -4.07 -27.26 -17.10
C SER A 129 -3.52 -25.82 -17.02
N VAL A 130 -2.26 -25.68 -16.66
CA VAL A 130 -1.55 -24.37 -16.70
C VAL A 130 -1.52 -23.88 -18.14
N LYS A 131 -2.00 -22.66 -18.37
CA LYS A 131 -1.93 -21.96 -19.65
C LYS A 131 -0.84 -20.91 -19.67
N PHE A 132 -0.74 -20.14 -18.60
CA PHE A 132 0.28 -19.12 -18.41
C PHE A 132 0.80 -19.23 -16.99
N ASP A 133 2.10 -19.41 -16.82
CA ASP A 133 2.74 -19.69 -15.55
C ASP A 133 3.53 -18.46 -15.05
N GLU A 134 3.35 -18.14 -13.78
CA GLU A 134 4.05 -17.06 -13.05
C GLU A 134 4.26 -15.77 -13.86
N VAL A 135 3.21 -15.32 -14.54
CA VAL A 135 3.26 -14.05 -15.29
C VAL A 135 3.48 -12.90 -14.31
N ASN A 136 4.55 -12.16 -14.50
CA ASN A 136 4.88 -11.01 -13.68
C ASN A 136 4.10 -9.79 -14.16
N CYS A 137 3.36 -9.14 -13.27
CA CYS A 137 2.86 -7.78 -13.45
C CYS A 137 3.93 -6.78 -13.02
N ALA A 138 3.88 -5.58 -13.60
CA ALA A 138 4.74 -4.48 -13.22
C ALA A 138 4.68 -4.18 -11.70
N ALA A 139 5.68 -3.45 -11.21
CA ALA A 139 5.79 -3.08 -9.80
C ALA A 139 4.46 -2.56 -9.21
N LEU A 140 4.12 -3.09 -8.06
CA LEU A 140 2.94 -2.72 -7.31
C LEU A 140 3.35 -1.75 -6.20
N TYR A 141 2.50 -0.77 -5.96
CA TYR A 141 2.64 0.24 -4.92
C TYR A 141 1.43 0.24 -4.00
N CYS A 142 1.55 0.86 -2.84
CA CYS A 142 0.46 1.00 -1.86
C CYS A 142 -0.01 -0.33 -1.23
N LEU A 143 0.85 -1.33 -1.12
CA LEU A 143 0.54 -2.52 -0.31
C LEU A 143 0.31 -2.14 1.16
N PRO A 144 -0.58 -2.85 1.89
CA PRO A 144 -0.73 -2.65 3.32
C PRO A 144 0.59 -2.86 4.05
N ILE A 145 0.94 -1.95 4.96
CA ILE A 145 2.14 -2.06 5.79
C ILE A 145 1.79 -2.23 7.26
N GLU A 146 2.67 -2.91 7.99
CA GLU A 146 2.57 -3.08 9.43
C GLU A 146 2.72 -1.73 10.15
N ASP A 147 2.09 -1.62 11.34
CA ASP A 147 2.28 -0.45 12.19
C ASP A 147 3.66 -0.49 12.85
N VAL A 148 4.19 0.69 13.17
CA VAL A 148 5.40 0.81 13.98
C VAL A 148 5.02 1.03 15.44
N GLN A 149 5.94 0.73 16.35
CA GLN A 149 5.83 1.09 17.76
C GLN A 149 6.87 2.16 18.09
N VAL A 150 6.46 3.25 18.75
CA VAL A 150 7.39 4.29 19.20
C VAL A 150 7.31 4.42 20.70
N THR A 151 8.45 4.20 21.36
CA THR A 151 8.59 4.40 22.81
C THR A 151 9.22 5.77 23.05
N PHE A 152 8.66 6.50 24.00
CA PHE A 152 9.16 7.79 24.45
C PHE A 152 9.71 7.70 25.87
N ASP A 153 10.63 8.59 26.22
CA ASP A 153 11.02 8.79 27.60
C ASP A 153 9.79 9.19 28.46
N PRO A 154 9.77 8.83 29.77
CA PRO A 154 8.65 9.19 30.63
C PRO A 154 8.43 10.71 30.72
N PHE A 155 7.20 11.16 30.49
CA PHE A 155 6.83 12.56 30.63
C PHE A 155 6.36 12.89 32.07
N PRO A 156 6.48 14.14 32.57
CA PRO A 156 7.07 15.28 31.86
C PRO A 156 8.60 15.32 31.86
N ILE A 157 9.19 15.93 30.83
CA ILE A 157 10.65 16.15 30.71
C ILE A 157 10.91 17.65 30.72
N ASP A 158 11.75 18.13 31.63
CA ASP A 158 12.20 19.52 31.67
C ASP A 158 13.55 19.67 30.94
N LEU A 159 13.58 20.45 29.87
CA LEU A 159 14.77 20.73 29.06
C LEU A 159 15.19 22.20 29.24
N ARG A 160 16.46 22.41 29.60
CA ARG A 160 17.08 23.76 29.61
C ARG A 160 17.64 24.04 28.22
N VAL A 161 17.01 24.92 27.50
CA VAL A 161 17.37 25.22 26.13
C VAL A 161 17.97 26.63 26.05
N LYS A 162 19.05 26.78 25.28
CA LYS A 162 19.58 28.08 24.90
C LYS A 162 18.82 28.56 23.67
N ASN A 163 18.47 29.80 23.66
CA ASN A 163 17.89 30.39 22.47
C ASN A 163 18.97 30.49 21.37
N PHE A 164 18.54 30.39 20.12
CA PHE A 164 19.44 30.40 18.95
C PHE A 164 20.33 31.63 18.88
N THR A 165 19.89 32.78 19.38
CA THR A 165 20.63 34.04 19.41
C THR A 165 21.59 34.20 20.61
N GLY A 166 21.71 33.16 21.46
CA GLY A 166 22.58 33.18 22.62
C GLY A 166 22.03 33.92 23.84
N GLY A 167 20.71 34.14 23.89
CA GLY A 167 20.02 34.77 25.03
C GLY A 167 19.93 33.85 26.26
N THR A 168 19.16 34.29 27.26
CA THR A 168 18.92 33.56 28.52
C THR A 168 18.32 32.16 28.24
N ALA A 169 18.82 31.17 28.96
CA ALA A 169 18.28 29.81 28.86
C ALA A 169 16.79 29.79 29.25
N SER A 170 15.99 29.13 28.44
CA SER A 170 14.58 28.84 28.71
C SER A 170 14.42 27.46 29.30
N VAL A 171 13.36 27.25 30.05
CA VAL A 171 12.93 25.91 30.46
C VAL A 171 11.70 25.53 29.63
N ILE A 172 11.84 24.50 28.84
CA ILE A 172 10.78 23.89 28.05
C ILE A 172 10.39 22.57 28.73
N GLN A 173 9.15 22.46 29.15
CA GLN A 173 8.61 21.22 29.68
C GLN A 173 7.87 20.48 28.58
N ILE A 174 8.35 19.30 28.20
CA ILE A 174 7.64 18.39 27.32
C ILE A 174 6.65 17.59 28.16
N GLN A 175 5.37 17.69 27.83
CA GLN A 175 4.26 17.07 28.56
C GLN A 175 3.78 15.78 27.92
N GLY A 176 4.11 15.58 26.63
CA GLY A 176 3.74 14.39 25.87
C GLY A 176 4.30 14.41 24.47
N ALA A 177 4.23 13.26 23.83
CA ALA A 177 4.48 13.09 22.41
C ALA A 177 3.49 12.08 21.82
N GLU A 178 3.13 12.30 20.56
CA GLU A 178 2.26 11.42 19.78
C GLU A 178 3.00 11.09 18.48
N PHE A 179 2.66 9.94 17.88
CA PHE A 179 3.18 9.62 16.56
C PHE A 179 2.07 9.19 15.62
N LYS A 180 2.30 9.42 14.33
CA LYS A 180 1.45 8.97 13.24
C LYS A 180 2.31 8.37 12.14
N LEU A 181 2.03 7.11 11.77
CA LEU A 181 2.56 6.49 10.57
C LEU A 181 1.64 6.84 9.40
N ASP A 182 2.17 7.56 8.42
CA ASP A 182 1.53 7.77 7.13
C ASP A 182 1.96 6.62 6.21
N LYS A 183 0.97 5.87 5.72
CA LYS A 183 1.15 4.62 4.98
C LYS A 183 1.04 4.80 3.46
N ASP A 184 1.20 6.02 2.98
CA ASP A 184 1.20 6.33 1.55
C ASP A 184 2.40 5.69 0.83
N TYR A 185 2.60 6.04 -0.42
CA TYR A 185 3.64 5.53 -1.32
C TYR A 185 5.04 5.41 -0.70
N ILE A 186 5.43 6.36 0.14
CA ILE A 186 6.64 6.31 0.95
C ILE A 186 6.20 6.42 2.41
N PRO A 187 6.34 5.34 3.21
CA PRO A 187 6.01 5.39 4.62
C PRO A 187 6.79 6.49 5.33
N ARG A 188 6.11 7.28 6.13
CA ARG A 188 6.73 8.33 6.93
C ARG A 188 6.16 8.38 8.33
N LEU A 189 7.03 8.58 9.31
CA LEU A 189 6.67 8.73 10.70
C LEU A 189 6.69 10.21 11.07
N THR A 190 5.54 10.75 11.43
CA THR A 190 5.42 12.11 11.99
C THR A 190 5.32 12.01 13.50
N ILE A 191 6.21 12.68 14.22
CA ILE A 191 6.20 12.77 15.68
C ILE A 191 5.77 14.18 16.06
N THR A 192 4.75 14.25 16.89
CA THR A 192 4.19 15.49 17.41
C THR A 192 4.58 15.65 18.87
N ILE A 193 5.24 16.75 19.21
CA ILE A 193 5.68 17.09 20.57
C ILE A 193 4.69 18.08 21.19
N ILE A 194 4.30 17.82 22.41
CA ILE A 194 3.36 18.66 23.17
C ILE A 194 4.06 19.18 24.43
N GLY A 195 4.03 20.48 24.64
CA GLY A 195 4.75 21.05 25.78
C GLY A 195 4.31 22.46 26.15
N GLU A 196 5.06 23.04 27.09
CA GLU A 196 4.86 24.39 27.61
C GLU A 196 6.22 25.03 27.91
N LYS A 197 6.39 26.29 27.56
CA LYS A 197 7.54 27.07 28.01
C LYS A 197 7.33 27.55 29.45
N LYS A 198 8.10 27.01 30.39
CA LYS A 198 7.95 27.32 31.83
C LYS A 198 8.62 28.61 32.23
N SER A 199 9.75 28.95 31.63
CA SER A 199 10.51 30.17 31.94
C SER A 199 11.39 30.60 30.77
N GLY A 200 11.91 31.81 30.85
CA GLY A 200 12.71 32.45 29.80
C GLY A 200 11.96 33.60 29.13
N GLY A 201 12.68 34.55 28.59
CA GLY A 201 12.10 35.73 27.92
C GLY A 201 11.38 35.38 26.62
N SER A 202 10.42 36.21 26.19
CA SER A 202 9.93 36.21 24.83
C SER A 202 11.09 36.74 23.94
N ASN A 203 11.70 35.84 23.21
CA ASN A 203 12.81 36.22 22.34
C ASN A 203 12.33 36.24 20.89
N SER A 204 12.86 37.14 20.10
CA SER A 204 12.71 37.14 18.64
C SER A 204 13.44 35.97 17.96
N GLY A 205 13.83 34.93 18.71
CA GLY A 205 14.54 33.75 18.26
C GLY A 205 13.84 32.46 18.58
N TYR A 206 14.42 31.37 18.12
CA TYR A 206 13.93 30.03 18.36
C TYR A 206 14.52 29.45 19.64
N ASP A 207 13.69 28.80 20.47
CA ASP A 207 14.17 27.81 21.41
C ASP A 207 14.39 26.48 20.64
N MET A 208 15.49 25.79 20.91
CA MET A 208 15.89 24.64 20.13
C MET A 208 16.09 23.42 21.02
N ILE A 209 15.42 22.32 20.67
CA ILE A 209 15.56 21.00 21.30
C ILE A 209 16.13 20.03 20.27
N SER A 210 16.94 19.07 20.72
CA SER A 210 17.45 18.01 19.87
C SER A 210 16.64 16.73 20.06
N TYR A 211 16.48 15.96 18.99
CA TYR A 211 15.91 14.62 19.06
C TYR A 211 16.81 13.58 18.44
N LYS A 212 16.61 12.33 18.85
CA LYS A 212 17.21 11.15 18.26
C LYS A 212 16.16 10.02 18.21
N LEU A 213 16.16 9.30 17.10
CA LEU A 213 15.37 8.08 16.93
C LEU A 213 16.32 6.89 16.80
N TYR A 214 16.10 5.86 17.60
CA TYR A 214 16.87 4.62 17.58
C TYR A 214 15.96 3.47 17.19
N ASP A 215 16.51 2.47 16.49
CA ASP A 215 15.83 1.19 16.25
C ASP A 215 15.87 0.29 17.49
N SER A 216 15.25 -0.88 17.38
CA SER A 216 15.20 -1.88 18.46
C SER A 216 16.57 -2.47 18.86
N ALA A 217 17.56 -2.39 17.95
CA ALA A 217 18.95 -2.81 18.21
C ALA A 217 19.81 -1.68 18.80
N GLY A 218 19.25 -0.46 18.94
CA GLY A 218 19.93 0.70 19.48
C GLY A 218 20.76 1.49 18.46
N TYR A 219 20.62 1.22 17.17
CA TYR A 219 21.26 2.03 16.13
C TYR A 219 20.48 3.32 15.89
N LEU A 220 21.21 4.40 15.66
CA LEU A 220 20.63 5.70 15.32
C LEU A 220 20.03 5.66 13.91
N VAL A 221 18.72 5.86 13.82
CA VAL A 221 17.97 5.92 12.56
C VAL A 221 17.89 7.35 12.05
N ASP A 222 17.55 8.30 12.95
CA ASP A 222 17.43 9.71 12.60
C ASP A 222 17.76 10.61 13.79
N SER A 223 18.16 11.84 13.49
CA SER A 223 18.41 12.87 14.51
C SER A 223 18.29 14.26 13.91
N GLY A 224 17.85 15.19 14.73
CA GLY A 224 17.69 16.59 14.29
C GLY A 224 17.35 17.53 15.42
N ASN A 225 16.86 18.70 15.02
CA ASN A 225 16.46 19.74 15.94
C ASN A 225 15.03 20.20 15.67
N ILE A 226 14.30 20.50 16.74
CA ILE A 226 12.99 21.10 16.73
C ILE A 226 13.16 22.58 17.08
N TYR A 227 12.59 23.45 16.25
CA TYR A 227 12.69 24.90 16.39
C TYR A 227 11.37 25.47 16.88
N LEU A 228 11.30 25.77 18.17
CA LEU A 228 10.12 26.36 18.80
C LEU A 228 10.17 27.88 18.67
N SER A 229 9.39 28.44 17.77
CA SER A 229 9.42 29.87 17.47
C SER A 229 8.55 30.70 18.40
N SER A 230 9.07 31.86 18.83
CA SER A 230 8.31 32.95 19.42
C SER A 230 7.50 32.64 20.70
N LEU A 231 7.91 31.61 21.47
CA LEU A 231 7.21 31.23 22.70
C LEU A 231 7.56 32.21 23.85
N SER A 232 6.55 32.64 24.60
CA SER A 232 6.64 33.32 25.90
C SER A 232 6.47 32.32 27.04
N ALA A 233 6.94 32.67 28.25
CA ALA A 233 6.73 31.88 29.43
C ALA A 233 5.21 31.69 29.67
N GLY A 234 4.75 30.46 29.86
CA GLY A 234 3.35 30.08 29.97
C GLY A 234 2.71 29.63 28.66
N ASP A 235 3.34 29.85 27.51
CA ASP A 235 2.79 29.40 26.23
C ASP A 235 2.89 27.88 26.10
N LYS A 236 1.75 27.27 25.72
CA LYS A 236 1.67 25.86 25.33
C LYS A 236 1.88 25.74 23.83
N PHE A 237 2.50 24.64 23.42
CA PHE A 237 2.75 24.36 22.01
C PHE A 237 2.45 22.93 21.64
N LYS A 238 2.19 22.72 20.36
CA LYS A 238 2.16 21.43 19.68
C LYS A 238 2.95 21.60 18.40
N ASP A 239 4.00 20.77 18.23
CA ASP A 239 4.91 20.85 17.11
C ASP A 239 4.99 19.49 16.41
N ASP A 240 4.76 19.43 15.11
CA ASP A 240 4.75 18.25 14.26
C ASP A 240 5.82 18.31 13.15
N SER A 241 6.86 19.10 13.38
CA SER A 241 7.95 19.30 12.42
C SER A 241 8.87 18.09 12.24
N VAL A 242 8.81 17.10 13.14
CA VAL A 242 9.63 15.89 13.05
C VAL A 242 8.97 14.89 12.10
N VAL A 243 9.52 14.78 10.89
CA VAL A 243 9.05 13.85 9.85
C VAL A 243 10.22 12.99 9.41
N ILE A 244 10.08 11.66 9.59
CA ILE A 244 11.15 10.67 9.38
C ILE A 244 10.71 9.73 8.27
N TYR A 245 11.55 9.54 7.27
CA TYR A 245 11.30 8.69 6.10
C TYR A 245 12.02 7.34 6.17
N ASP A 246 13.15 7.27 6.88
CA ASP A 246 13.96 6.04 7.00
C ASP A 246 13.43 5.14 8.13
N ILE A 247 12.19 4.67 7.97
CA ILE A 247 11.55 3.75 8.90
C ILE A 247 11.21 2.42 8.22
N THR A 248 11.28 1.35 8.98
CA THR A 248 10.85 0.01 8.55
C THR A 248 9.52 -0.33 9.22
N PRO A 249 8.43 -0.56 8.47
CA PRO A 249 7.17 -1.02 9.05
C PRO A 249 7.36 -2.30 9.88
N GLY A 250 6.56 -2.45 10.93
CA GLY A 250 6.65 -3.59 11.86
C GLY A 250 7.77 -3.50 12.89
N GLU A 251 8.67 -2.52 12.80
CA GLU A 251 9.76 -2.34 13.76
C GLU A 251 9.35 -1.46 14.95
N SER A 252 10.17 -1.55 16.01
CA SER A 252 10.01 -0.73 17.21
C SER A 252 11.13 0.30 17.30
N TYR A 253 10.78 1.52 17.71
CA TYR A 253 11.69 2.64 17.82
C TYR A 253 11.66 3.26 19.19
N THR A 254 12.78 3.89 19.59
CA THR A 254 12.87 4.72 20.79
C THR A 254 13.20 6.14 20.40
N PHE A 255 12.30 7.06 20.74
CA PHE A 255 12.48 8.49 20.48
C PHE A 255 12.91 9.21 21.76
N GLN A 256 14.01 9.91 21.68
CA GLN A 256 14.61 10.65 22.79
C GLN A 256 14.73 12.14 22.49
N LEU A 257 14.45 12.93 23.50
CA LEU A 257 14.61 14.39 23.47
C LEU A 257 15.76 14.80 24.39
N SER A 258 16.50 15.80 23.97
CA SER A 258 17.60 16.35 24.76
C SER A 258 17.74 17.86 24.57
N GLU A 259 18.46 18.48 25.49
CA GLU A 259 18.91 19.83 25.32
C GLU A 259 19.79 19.94 24.07
N TYR A 260 19.62 21.03 23.34
CA TYR A 260 20.52 21.30 22.22
C TYR A 260 21.92 21.60 22.74
N SER A 261 22.88 20.79 22.35
CA SER A 261 24.32 21.02 22.57
C SER A 261 24.97 21.34 21.23
N ARG A 262 25.61 22.51 21.16
CA ARG A 262 26.49 22.82 20.03
C ARG A 262 27.73 21.95 20.05
#